data_fe3c465b1ac1638e59788d0fe7300fa7
#
_entry.id   fe3c465b1ac1638e59788d0fe7300fa7
#
_cell.length_a   1.000
_cell.length_b   1.000
_cell.length_c   1.000
_cell.angle_alpha   90.00
_cell.angle_beta   90.00
_cell.angle_gamma   90.00
#
_symmetry.space_group_name_H-M   'P 1'
#
loop_
_entity.id
_entity.type
_entity.pdbx_description
1 polymer ?
#
loop_
_entity_poly.entity_id
_entity_poly.type
_entity_poly.pdbx_seq_one_letter_code
_entity_poly.pdbx_strand_id
1 'polypeptide(L)'
;MSHTESSRRMTRREFLVSGSAAAAMAVLTGPGSALATPRAPKAKKRLVLVGTGDRGTSMWGRSVVQAYSDVVEFVGLCDINPGRAAYAQRYMGVNAPVYLAKDFDRMIRETRPDVVIVTTKDSTHHEYIIRGMELGCDIITEKPLTTDEQKCQAILDAQAKTGRNVIVTFNYRYSPHREKMKEILMSGRIGRVTSVDFHWYLDVYHGADYFRRWHGKRESSGTLFVHKATHHFDLLNWWLDSEPEEVFAYGALEYYGRNNPFRHTNCRGCPFKGQCKHYIDITRNPRHVALYVENEKYDGYLRDGCVWDEKIDIYDKMSAILRYANGVQVSYSCTTYSPYEGYRIAFNGTKGRLEAWIKERQPWQEPEYDEIRVTDNFGQTELIRVPHSGGGHGGGDTRLKDKIFRYPDAPDPYHQAAGLRDGAMAILPGIAARISVETGRPVKIAGLTSLKPEPVRPKVS
;
A
#
# COMPACT_ATOMS: atom_id res chain seq x y z
N MET A 1 -67.92 -2.11 30.36
CA MET A 1 -68.04 -2.25 28.88
C MET A 1 -66.90 -1.40 28.30
N SER A 2 -65.81 -2.00 28.01
CA SER A 2 -64.65 -1.33 27.34
C SER A 2 -64.03 -2.32 26.36
N HIS A 3 -64.16 -2.01 25.07
CA HIS A 3 -63.55 -2.76 24.00
C HIS A 3 -62.07 -2.39 23.87
N THR A 4 -61.19 -3.37 24.00
CA THR A 4 -59.81 -3.29 23.66
C THR A 4 -59.55 -3.79 22.23
N GLU A 5 -59.23 -2.91 21.31
CA GLU A 5 -58.75 -3.28 19.98
C GLU A 5 -57.27 -3.70 20.03
N SER A 6 -57.02 -4.93 19.64
CA SER A 6 -55.67 -5.52 19.48
C SER A 6 -55.13 -5.20 18.09
N SER A 7 -54.14 -4.35 17.99
CA SER A 7 -53.41 -4.11 16.73
C SER A 7 -52.45 -5.25 16.44
N ARG A 8 -52.79 -6.07 15.46
CA ARG A 8 -51.95 -7.19 14.96
C ARG A 8 -50.81 -6.65 14.07
N ARG A 9 -49.60 -6.73 14.54
CA ARG A 9 -48.41 -6.43 13.73
C ARG A 9 -48.20 -7.51 12.67
N MET A 10 -48.21 -7.12 11.39
CA MET A 10 -47.91 -7.96 10.24
C MET A 10 -46.44 -8.37 10.23
N THR A 11 -46.15 -9.63 9.97
CA THR A 11 -44.78 -10.16 9.88
C THR A 11 -44.15 -9.90 8.49
N ARG A 12 -42.82 -9.86 8.41
CA ARG A 12 -42.09 -9.67 7.14
C ARG A 12 -42.45 -10.65 6.02
N ARG A 13 -43.04 -11.80 6.35
CA ARG A 13 -43.43 -12.82 5.39
C ARG A 13 -44.80 -12.52 4.76
N GLU A 14 -45.68 -11.83 5.45
CA GLU A 14 -47.00 -11.44 4.96
C GLU A 14 -46.96 -10.21 4.04
N PHE A 15 -45.93 -9.37 4.18
CA PHE A 15 -45.70 -8.22 3.29
C PHE A 15 -45.18 -8.62 1.87
N LEU A 16 -44.56 -9.79 1.72
CA LEU A 16 -44.02 -10.28 0.45
C LEU A 16 -45.03 -11.09 -0.40
N VAL A 17 -46.20 -11.41 0.12
CA VAL A 17 -47.20 -12.23 -0.59
C VAL A 17 -48.35 -11.39 -1.18
N SER A 18 -48.54 -10.13 -0.77
CA SER A 18 -49.65 -9.26 -1.22
C SER A 18 -49.31 -8.33 -2.40
N GLY A 19 -48.15 -8.50 -3.04
CA GLY A 19 -47.67 -7.66 -4.14
C GLY A 19 -47.82 -8.23 -5.57
N SER A 20 -48.52 -9.33 -5.77
CA SER A 20 -48.58 -9.99 -7.07
C SER A 20 -50.05 -10.23 -7.53
N ALA A 21 -50.72 -9.21 -7.99
CA ALA A 21 -51.82 -9.35 -8.96
C ALA A 21 -52.32 -7.97 -9.43
N ALA A 22 -52.41 -7.81 -10.73
CA ALA A 22 -53.08 -6.78 -11.51
C ALA A 22 -52.23 -5.66 -12.10
N ALA A 23 -51.64 -5.93 -13.29
CA ALA A 23 -51.60 -4.97 -14.41
C ALA A 23 -51.53 -5.75 -15.72
N ALA A 24 -52.70 -6.04 -16.28
CA ALA A 24 -52.85 -6.58 -17.62
C ALA A 24 -53.05 -5.43 -18.60
N MET A 25 -52.31 -5.51 -19.73
CA MET A 25 -52.53 -4.93 -21.07
C MET A 25 -52.88 -3.44 -21.24
N ALA A 26 -51.89 -2.74 -21.80
CA ALA A 26 -52.13 -1.80 -22.90
C ALA A 26 -51.03 -1.96 -23.94
N VAL A 27 -51.31 -2.65 -25.02
CA VAL A 27 -50.48 -2.71 -26.22
C VAL A 27 -50.64 -1.39 -26.95
N LEU A 28 -49.58 -0.55 -26.94
CA LEU A 28 -49.45 0.55 -27.88
C LEU A 28 -48.23 0.24 -28.74
N THR A 29 -48.52 -0.11 -30.00
CA THR A 29 -47.54 -0.29 -31.07
C THR A 29 -46.99 1.08 -31.48
N GLY A 30 -45.74 1.37 -31.01
CA GLY A 30 -44.88 2.46 -31.54
C GLY A 30 -43.69 1.83 -32.22
N PRO A 31 -43.17 2.40 -33.33
CA PRO A 31 -42.07 1.80 -34.05
C PRO A 31 -40.75 2.09 -33.35
N GLY A 32 -39.96 1.04 -33.09
CA GLY A 32 -38.53 1.15 -32.85
C GLY A 32 -38.03 1.03 -31.41
N SER A 33 -38.50 0.09 -30.59
CA SER A 33 -37.69 -0.37 -29.46
C SER A 33 -36.64 -1.35 -29.96
N ALA A 34 -35.49 -0.82 -30.36
CA ALA A 34 -34.30 -1.64 -30.53
C ALA A 34 -34.03 -2.33 -29.20
N LEU A 35 -34.29 -3.63 -29.10
CA LEU A 35 -33.82 -4.47 -28.02
C LEU A 35 -32.32 -4.27 -27.92
N ALA A 36 -31.85 -3.64 -26.85
CA ALA A 36 -30.43 -3.50 -26.57
C ALA A 36 -29.84 -4.92 -26.61
N THR A 37 -29.09 -5.25 -27.64
CA THR A 37 -28.34 -6.51 -27.71
C THR A 37 -27.50 -6.58 -26.47
N PRO A 38 -27.50 -7.72 -25.73
CA PRO A 38 -26.64 -7.91 -24.58
C PRO A 38 -25.21 -7.60 -25.03
N ARG A 39 -24.59 -6.56 -24.45
CA ARG A 39 -23.20 -6.22 -24.74
C ARG A 39 -22.38 -7.46 -24.47
N ALA A 40 -21.63 -7.95 -25.45
CA ALA A 40 -20.76 -9.10 -25.27
C ALA A 40 -19.90 -8.91 -24.02
N PRO A 41 -19.72 -9.93 -23.17
CA PRO A 41 -18.92 -9.79 -21.96
C PRO A 41 -17.56 -9.24 -22.34
N LYS A 42 -17.14 -8.15 -21.70
CA LYS A 42 -15.82 -7.53 -21.93
C LYS A 42 -14.76 -8.59 -21.66
N ALA A 43 -13.81 -8.79 -22.57
CA ALA A 43 -12.74 -9.76 -22.37
C ALA A 43 -12.03 -9.49 -21.04
N LYS A 44 -11.74 -10.55 -20.29
CA LYS A 44 -11.01 -10.44 -19.03
C LYS A 44 -9.61 -9.89 -19.26
N LYS A 45 -9.16 -9.00 -18.39
CA LYS A 45 -7.78 -8.51 -18.41
C LYS A 45 -6.83 -9.64 -17.98
N ARG A 46 -5.82 -9.91 -18.76
CA ARG A 46 -4.86 -11.00 -18.57
C ARG A 46 -3.69 -10.55 -17.70
N LEU A 47 -3.50 -11.19 -16.56
CA LEU A 47 -2.50 -10.82 -15.56
C LEU A 47 -1.40 -11.87 -15.45
N VAL A 48 -0.16 -11.42 -15.25
CA VAL A 48 0.91 -12.26 -14.71
C VAL A 48 1.35 -11.69 -13.36
N LEU A 49 1.68 -12.58 -12.42
CA LEU A 49 2.18 -12.20 -11.09
C LEU A 49 3.66 -12.55 -10.99
N VAL A 50 4.49 -11.55 -10.66
CA VAL A 50 5.94 -11.71 -10.47
C VAL A 50 6.29 -11.42 -9.01
N GLY A 51 6.90 -12.42 -8.35
CA GLY A 51 7.14 -12.41 -6.90
C GLY A 51 5.97 -13.03 -6.14
N THR A 52 6.05 -14.34 -5.89
CA THR A 52 5.01 -15.13 -5.21
C THR A 52 5.26 -15.28 -3.70
N GLY A 53 5.79 -14.24 -3.06
CA GLY A 53 5.85 -14.14 -1.61
C GLY A 53 4.48 -13.93 -0.97
N ASP A 54 4.47 -13.64 0.32
CA ASP A 54 3.23 -13.50 1.09
C ASP A 54 2.27 -12.44 0.51
N ARG A 55 2.79 -11.26 0.17
CA ARG A 55 2.01 -10.15 -0.40
C ARG A 55 1.45 -10.49 -1.78
N GLY A 56 2.30 -11.03 -2.66
CA GLY A 56 1.90 -11.45 -4.00
C GLY A 56 0.84 -12.55 -3.95
N THR A 57 1.10 -13.61 -3.19
CA THR A 57 0.24 -14.79 -3.13
C THR A 57 -1.12 -14.50 -2.49
N SER A 58 -1.19 -13.66 -1.45
CA SER A 58 -2.44 -13.38 -0.72
C SER A 58 -3.20 -12.20 -1.29
N MET A 59 -2.59 -10.99 -1.22
CA MET A 59 -3.29 -9.74 -1.53
C MET A 59 -3.50 -9.57 -3.04
N TRP A 60 -2.49 -9.87 -3.85
CA TRP A 60 -2.55 -9.74 -5.31
C TRP A 60 -2.96 -11.04 -6.01
N GLY A 61 -2.74 -12.19 -5.38
CA GLY A 61 -3.12 -13.49 -5.91
C GLY A 61 -4.53 -13.91 -5.49
N ARG A 62 -4.61 -14.66 -4.38
CA ARG A 62 -5.86 -15.30 -3.94
C ARG A 62 -7.03 -14.32 -3.80
N SER A 63 -6.84 -13.14 -3.18
CA SER A 63 -7.94 -12.20 -3.01
C SER A 63 -8.42 -11.58 -4.33
N VAL A 64 -7.53 -11.45 -5.33
CA VAL A 64 -7.93 -11.00 -6.67
C VAL A 64 -8.72 -12.10 -7.39
N VAL A 65 -8.27 -13.35 -7.33
CA VAL A 65 -9.03 -14.49 -7.88
C VAL A 65 -10.42 -14.58 -7.27
N GLN A 66 -10.53 -14.45 -5.94
CA GLN A 66 -11.82 -14.57 -5.24
C GLN A 66 -12.82 -13.44 -5.54
N ALA A 67 -12.34 -12.21 -5.72
CA ALA A 67 -13.20 -11.04 -5.82
C ALA A 67 -13.37 -10.48 -7.24
N TYR A 68 -12.45 -10.81 -8.17
CA TYR A 68 -12.37 -10.16 -9.50
C TYR A 68 -12.23 -11.14 -10.66
N SER A 69 -12.43 -12.46 -10.44
CA SER A 69 -12.31 -13.48 -11.50
C SER A 69 -13.31 -13.32 -12.67
N ASP A 70 -14.31 -12.47 -12.49
CA ASP A 70 -15.25 -12.08 -13.55
C ASP A 70 -14.65 -11.05 -14.54
N VAL A 71 -13.66 -10.27 -14.12
CA VAL A 71 -13.05 -9.19 -14.93
C VAL A 71 -11.56 -9.39 -15.21
N VAL A 72 -10.87 -10.26 -14.47
CA VAL A 72 -9.44 -10.57 -14.69
C VAL A 72 -9.18 -12.08 -14.68
N GLU A 73 -8.05 -12.49 -15.28
CA GLU A 73 -7.54 -13.87 -15.21
C GLU A 73 -6.03 -13.88 -15.05
N PHE A 74 -5.51 -14.79 -14.23
CA PHE A 74 -4.06 -15.04 -14.14
C PHE A 74 -3.64 -16.04 -15.22
N VAL A 75 -2.69 -15.61 -16.07
CA VAL A 75 -2.17 -16.40 -17.19
C VAL A 75 -0.72 -16.84 -17.00
N GLY A 76 -0.05 -16.41 -15.93
CA GLY A 76 1.30 -16.84 -15.58
C GLY A 76 1.71 -16.39 -14.18
N LEU A 77 2.53 -17.19 -13.50
CA LEU A 77 3.15 -16.91 -12.21
C LEU A 77 4.65 -17.03 -12.33
N CYS A 78 5.41 -16.09 -11.76
CA CYS A 78 6.86 -16.03 -11.86
C CYS A 78 7.50 -15.77 -10.51
N ASP A 79 8.52 -16.56 -10.16
CA ASP A 79 9.34 -16.34 -8.95
C ASP A 79 10.77 -16.86 -9.19
N ILE A 80 11.72 -16.34 -8.44
CA ILE A 80 13.08 -16.91 -8.38
C ILE A 80 13.07 -18.28 -7.74
N ASN A 81 12.11 -18.56 -6.85
CA ASN A 81 11.96 -19.78 -6.07
C ASN A 81 10.82 -20.64 -6.65
N PRO A 82 11.11 -21.78 -7.28
CA PRO A 82 10.10 -22.63 -7.93
C PRO A 82 9.07 -23.18 -6.94
N GLY A 83 9.49 -23.46 -5.72
CA GLY A 83 8.58 -23.98 -4.69
C GLY A 83 7.55 -22.93 -4.23
N ARG A 84 7.94 -21.67 -4.08
CA ARG A 84 6.99 -20.57 -3.78
C ARG A 84 6.02 -20.36 -4.93
N ALA A 85 6.49 -20.39 -6.18
CA ALA A 85 5.61 -20.23 -7.33
C ALA A 85 4.59 -21.39 -7.45
N ALA A 86 5.02 -22.63 -7.23
CA ALA A 86 4.13 -23.81 -7.22
C ALA A 86 3.13 -23.75 -6.04
N TYR A 87 3.57 -23.28 -4.86
CA TYR A 87 2.67 -23.04 -3.73
C TYR A 87 1.62 -21.97 -4.08
N ALA A 88 2.04 -20.86 -4.69
CA ALA A 88 1.13 -19.78 -5.08
C ALA A 88 0.05 -20.27 -6.04
N GLN A 89 0.40 -21.05 -7.06
CA GLN A 89 -0.54 -21.66 -8.01
C GLN A 89 -1.65 -22.44 -7.28
N ARG A 90 -1.26 -23.35 -6.39
CA ARG A 90 -2.22 -24.16 -5.60
C ARG A 90 -3.05 -23.29 -4.64
N TYR A 91 -2.41 -22.36 -3.93
CA TYR A 91 -3.08 -21.51 -2.94
C TYR A 91 -4.08 -20.53 -3.57
N MET A 92 -3.76 -20.00 -4.74
CA MET A 92 -4.65 -19.14 -5.51
C MET A 92 -5.79 -19.93 -6.18
N GLY A 93 -5.60 -21.21 -6.42
CA GLY A 93 -6.57 -22.06 -7.12
C GLY A 93 -6.64 -21.75 -8.63
N VAL A 94 -5.49 -21.49 -9.27
CA VAL A 94 -5.39 -21.15 -10.69
C VAL A 94 -4.59 -22.21 -11.45
N ASN A 95 -4.90 -22.39 -12.74
CA ASN A 95 -4.16 -23.28 -13.65
C ASN A 95 -3.07 -22.54 -14.46
N ALA A 96 -2.75 -21.29 -14.07
CA ALA A 96 -1.73 -20.50 -14.75
C ALA A 96 -0.36 -21.21 -14.67
N PRO A 97 0.40 -21.32 -15.78
CA PRO A 97 1.72 -21.92 -15.77
C PRO A 97 2.70 -21.15 -14.90
N VAL A 98 3.67 -21.88 -14.35
CA VAL A 98 4.71 -21.35 -13.45
C VAL A 98 6.02 -21.21 -14.20
N TYR A 99 6.68 -20.07 -14.03
CA TYR A 99 7.96 -19.75 -14.66
C TYR A 99 9.00 -19.33 -13.60
N LEU A 100 10.26 -19.63 -13.88
CA LEU A 100 11.38 -19.07 -13.11
C LEU A 100 11.67 -17.63 -13.56
N ALA A 101 12.24 -16.82 -12.67
CA ALA A 101 12.62 -15.43 -12.97
C ALA A 101 13.44 -15.27 -14.26
N LYS A 102 14.37 -16.18 -14.53
CA LYS A 102 15.17 -16.20 -15.77
C LYS A 102 14.34 -16.43 -17.06
N ASP A 103 13.15 -16.96 -16.91
CA ASP A 103 12.22 -17.26 -18.02
C ASP A 103 11.13 -16.17 -18.16
N PHE A 104 11.30 -15.01 -17.55
CA PHE A 104 10.31 -13.91 -17.54
C PHE A 104 9.88 -13.53 -18.99
N ASP A 105 10.84 -13.31 -19.88
CA ASP A 105 10.55 -12.96 -21.27
C ASP A 105 9.77 -14.05 -22.00
N ARG A 106 10.09 -15.32 -21.72
CA ARG A 106 9.36 -16.46 -22.28
C ARG A 106 7.92 -16.47 -21.79
N MET A 107 7.72 -16.25 -20.48
CA MET A 107 6.38 -16.12 -19.88
C MET A 107 5.54 -15.07 -20.61
N ILE A 108 6.08 -13.85 -20.80
CA ILE A 108 5.33 -12.77 -21.47
C ILE A 108 4.97 -13.16 -22.92
N ARG A 109 5.91 -13.73 -23.69
CA ARG A 109 5.66 -14.13 -25.07
C ARG A 109 4.63 -15.26 -25.19
N GLU A 110 4.69 -16.29 -24.32
CA GLU A 110 3.78 -17.43 -24.34
C GLU A 110 2.38 -17.07 -23.84
N THR A 111 2.29 -16.28 -22.76
CA THR A 111 1.02 -15.98 -22.10
C THR A 111 0.34 -14.71 -22.58
N ARG A 112 1.06 -13.79 -23.25
CA ARG A 112 0.55 -12.51 -23.79
C ARG A 112 -0.34 -11.77 -22.77
N PRO A 113 0.18 -11.38 -21.60
CA PRO A 113 -0.60 -10.66 -20.61
C PRO A 113 -0.81 -9.21 -21.02
N ASP A 114 -1.89 -8.61 -20.53
CA ASP A 114 -2.10 -7.15 -20.60
C ASP A 114 -1.29 -6.43 -19.53
N VAL A 115 -1.13 -7.06 -18.35
CA VAL A 115 -0.55 -6.42 -17.15
C VAL A 115 0.40 -7.37 -16.42
N VAL A 116 1.54 -6.82 -16.00
CA VAL A 116 2.46 -7.45 -15.05
C VAL A 116 2.24 -6.86 -13.66
N ILE A 117 1.91 -7.71 -12.68
CA ILE A 117 1.86 -7.35 -11.26
C ILE A 117 3.21 -7.67 -10.63
N VAL A 118 3.91 -6.65 -10.11
CA VAL A 118 5.25 -6.78 -9.53
C VAL A 118 5.17 -6.71 -8.01
N THR A 119 5.58 -7.80 -7.34
CA THR A 119 5.57 -7.97 -5.87
C THR A 119 6.83 -8.65 -5.36
N THR A 120 7.96 -8.42 -6.02
CA THR A 120 9.28 -8.98 -5.69
C THR A 120 9.92 -8.26 -4.49
N LYS A 121 11.23 -8.41 -4.25
CA LYS A 121 11.96 -7.53 -3.33
C LYS A 121 12.05 -6.13 -3.95
N ASP A 122 11.98 -5.10 -3.12
CA ASP A 122 11.99 -3.70 -3.57
C ASP A 122 13.13 -3.39 -4.54
N SER A 123 14.33 -3.91 -4.25
CA SER A 123 15.54 -3.67 -5.06
C SER A 123 15.47 -4.26 -6.46
N THR A 124 14.55 -5.18 -6.73
CA THR A 124 14.38 -5.85 -8.03
C THR A 124 13.11 -5.42 -8.78
N HIS A 125 12.29 -4.54 -8.21
CA HIS A 125 11.08 -4.04 -8.88
C HIS A 125 11.39 -3.46 -10.25
N HIS A 126 12.43 -2.63 -10.36
CA HIS A 126 12.82 -1.95 -11.60
C HIS A 126 13.09 -2.91 -12.75
N GLU A 127 13.67 -4.08 -12.50
CA GLU A 127 13.98 -5.08 -13.52
C GLU A 127 12.69 -5.54 -14.25
N TYR A 128 11.68 -5.93 -13.48
CA TYR A 128 10.41 -6.43 -14.02
C TYR A 128 9.50 -5.31 -14.54
N ILE A 129 9.54 -4.12 -13.93
CA ILE A 129 8.81 -2.94 -14.41
C ILE A 129 9.32 -2.54 -15.79
N ILE A 130 10.62 -2.33 -15.93
CA ILE A 130 11.26 -1.92 -17.20
C ILE A 130 11.03 -2.99 -18.27
N ARG A 131 11.36 -4.26 -17.95
CA ARG A 131 11.27 -5.33 -18.92
C ARG A 131 9.82 -5.62 -19.33
N GLY A 132 8.87 -5.53 -18.40
CA GLY A 132 7.43 -5.66 -18.70
C GLY A 132 6.94 -4.59 -19.67
N MET A 133 7.32 -3.33 -19.45
CA MET A 133 7.00 -2.21 -20.36
C MET A 133 7.61 -2.40 -21.75
N GLU A 134 8.90 -2.80 -21.83
CA GLU A 134 9.58 -3.09 -23.11
C GLU A 134 8.92 -4.21 -23.90
N LEU A 135 8.33 -5.20 -23.21
CA LEU A 135 7.59 -6.30 -23.81
C LEU A 135 6.12 -5.97 -24.08
N GLY A 136 5.70 -4.73 -23.88
CA GLY A 136 4.40 -4.19 -24.26
C GLY A 136 3.30 -4.33 -23.22
N CYS A 137 3.63 -4.66 -21.96
CA CYS A 137 2.66 -4.78 -20.87
C CYS A 137 2.52 -3.48 -20.08
N ASP A 138 1.34 -3.22 -19.55
CA ASP A 138 1.15 -2.26 -18.46
C ASP A 138 1.60 -2.86 -17.12
N ILE A 139 1.87 -2.02 -16.15
CA ILE A 139 2.44 -2.43 -14.86
C ILE A 139 1.52 -2.05 -13.70
N ILE A 140 1.33 -2.99 -12.79
CA ILE A 140 0.86 -2.74 -11.42
C ILE A 140 2.02 -3.13 -10.50
N THR A 141 2.58 -2.19 -9.76
CA THR A 141 3.70 -2.49 -8.85
C THR A 141 3.35 -2.20 -7.40
N GLU A 142 3.78 -3.11 -6.51
CA GLU A 142 3.79 -2.82 -5.08
C GLU A 142 4.74 -1.65 -4.78
N LYS A 143 4.45 -0.95 -3.70
CA LYS A 143 5.33 0.08 -3.15
C LYS A 143 6.50 -0.58 -2.38
N PRO A 144 7.64 0.08 -2.28
CA PRO A 144 8.08 1.27 -2.98
C PRO A 144 8.32 1.01 -4.47
N LEU A 145 8.31 2.05 -5.29
CA LEU A 145 8.57 1.91 -6.72
C LEU A 145 9.91 1.20 -6.98
N THR A 146 10.96 1.62 -6.28
CA THR A 146 12.30 0.99 -6.24
C THR A 146 13.09 1.52 -5.04
N THR A 147 14.42 1.29 -4.97
CA THR A 147 15.25 1.55 -3.78
C THR A 147 16.25 2.69 -3.89
N ASP A 148 16.55 3.16 -5.10
CA ASP A 148 17.54 4.22 -5.35
C ASP A 148 17.18 5.08 -6.58
N GLU A 149 17.89 6.20 -6.71
CA GLU A 149 17.65 7.22 -7.72
C GLU A 149 17.99 6.76 -9.13
N GLN A 150 19.03 5.89 -9.30
CA GLN A 150 19.44 5.38 -10.61
C GLN A 150 18.37 4.42 -11.17
N LYS A 151 17.88 3.49 -10.35
CA LYS A 151 16.79 2.60 -10.72
C LYS A 151 15.50 3.36 -10.98
N CYS A 152 15.22 4.41 -10.18
CA CYS A 152 14.07 5.29 -10.38
C CYS A 152 14.16 5.97 -11.75
N GLN A 153 15.31 6.56 -12.11
CA GLN A 153 15.54 7.18 -13.41
C GLN A 153 15.35 6.19 -14.55
N ALA A 154 15.89 4.96 -14.41
CA ALA A 154 15.75 3.93 -15.44
C ALA A 154 14.27 3.55 -15.71
N ILE A 155 13.44 3.51 -14.67
CA ILE A 155 11.99 3.28 -14.83
C ILE A 155 11.32 4.46 -15.57
N LEU A 156 11.68 5.70 -15.22
CA LEU A 156 11.15 6.91 -15.89
C LEU A 156 11.50 6.92 -17.38
N ASP A 157 12.76 6.61 -17.72
CA ASP A 157 13.23 6.53 -19.10
C ASP A 157 12.51 5.43 -19.90
N ALA A 158 12.30 4.26 -19.28
CA ALA A 158 11.58 3.17 -19.92
C ALA A 158 10.11 3.52 -20.16
N GLN A 159 9.44 4.19 -19.24
CA GLN A 159 8.08 4.65 -19.45
C GLN A 159 8.01 5.71 -20.59
N ALA A 160 8.91 6.68 -20.59
CA ALA A 160 8.97 7.71 -21.64
C ALA A 160 9.17 7.07 -23.03
N LYS A 161 9.98 6.02 -23.13
CA LYS A 161 10.26 5.26 -24.36
C LYS A 161 9.09 4.40 -24.82
N THR A 162 8.38 3.76 -23.90
CA THR A 162 7.37 2.73 -24.22
C THR A 162 5.94 3.24 -24.22
N GLY A 163 5.67 4.34 -23.51
CA GLY A 163 4.32 4.87 -23.29
C GLY A 163 3.40 3.96 -22.46
N ARG A 164 3.94 2.94 -21.77
CA ARG A 164 3.13 2.02 -20.97
C ARG A 164 2.66 2.64 -19.67
N ASN A 165 1.49 2.20 -19.22
CA ASN A 165 0.92 2.68 -17.95
C ASN A 165 1.57 1.95 -16.76
N VAL A 166 1.86 2.71 -15.69
CA VAL A 166 2.38 2.19 -14.42
C VAL A 166 1.50 2.67 -13.29
N ILE A 167 0.89 1.73 -12.56
CA ILE A 167 0.12 1.99 -11.34
C ILE A 167 0.98 1.60 -10.15
N VAL A 168 1.20 2.52 -9.21
CA VAL A 168 1.87 2.26 -7.93
C VAL A 168 0.83 2.15 -6.82
N THR A 169 0.86 1.06 -6.06
CA THR A 169 -0.28 0.63 -5.24
C THR A 169 -0.28 1.26 -3.84
N PHE A 170 -0.52 2.56 -3.76
CA PHE A 170 -0.64 3.31 -2.50
C PHE A 170 -2.02 3.14 -1.86
N ASN A 171 -2.24 2.00 -1.23
CA ASN A 171 -3.49 1.63 -0.58
C ASN A 171 -3.89 2.56 0.60
N TYR A 172 -2.93 3.23 1.23
CA TYR A 172 -3.20 4.15 2.34
C TYR A 172 -4.09 5.34 1.95
N ARG A 173 -4.01 5.82 0.71
CA ARG A 173 -4.88 6.90 0.22
C ARG A 173 -6.37 6.54 0.28
N TYR A 174 -6.71 5.24 0.33
CA TYR A 174 -8.07 4.71 0.26
C TYR A 174 -8.69 4.38 1.63
N SER A 175 -8.00 4.59 2.75
CA SER A 175 -8.59 4.38 4.07
C SER A 175 -9.47 5.58 4.49
N PRO A 176 -10.64 5.33 5.13
CA PRO A 176 -11.67 6.36 5.36
C PRO A 176 -11.18 7.61 6.12
N HIS A 177 -10.40 7.42 7.19
CA HIS A 177 -9.91 8.56 7.96
C HIS A 177 -8.90 9.41 7.18
N ARG A 178 -8.07 8.80 6.31
CA ARG A 178 -7.11 9.53 5.47
C ARG A 178 -7.82 10.28 4.35
N GLU A 179 -8.86 9.68 3.79
CA GLU A 179 -9.75 10.33 2.81
C GLU A 179 -10.50 11.51 3.43
N LYS A 180 -11.02 11.34 4.67
CA LYS A 180 -11.69 12.44 5.40
C LYS A 180 -10.73 13.60 5.69
N MET A 181 -9.47 13.34 6.05
CA MET A 181 -8.47 14.41 6.18
C MET A 181 -8.25 15.14 4.84
N LYS A 182 -8.15 14.40 3.72
CA LYS A 182 -8.02 15.01 2.39
C LYS A 182 -9.21 15.88 2.04
N GLU A 183 -10.43 15.43 2.30
CA GLU A 183 -11.66 16.21 2.11
C GLU A 183 -11.63 17.54 2.87
N ILE A 184 -11.24 17.49 4.15
CA ILE A 184 -11.15 18.68 5.01
C ILE A 184 -10.09 19.64 4.48
N LEU A 185 -8.93 19.17 4.08
CA LEU A 185 -7.86 19.99 3.51
C LEU A 185 -8.31 20.66 2.19
N MET A 186 -8.95 19.91 1.30
CA MET A 186 -9.48 20.42 0.03
C MET A 186 -10.60 21.44 0.23
N SER A 187 -11.39 21.33 1.28
CA SER A 187 -12.47 22.29 1.57
C SER A 187 -11.95 23.68 1.99
N GLY A 188 -10.65 23.82 2.28
CA GLY A 188 -10.04 25.06 2.74
C GLY A 188 -10.43 25.50 4.15
N ARG A 189 -11.02 24.62 4.97
CA ARG A 189 -11.48 24.94 6.34
C ARG A 189 -10.38 25.49 7.23
N ILE A 190 -9.16 24.96 7.12
CA ILE A 190 -8.00 25.45 7.88
C ILE A 190 -7.19 26.51 7.11
N GLY A 191 -7.68 26.94 5.93
CA GLY A 191 -6.96 27.85 5.03
C GLY A 191 -5.78 27.16 4.32
N ARG A 192 -4.80 27.94 3.88
CA ARG A 192 -3.58 27.41 3.26
C ARG A 192 -2.71 26.74 4.34
N VAL A 193 -2.33 25.47 4.12
CA VAL A 193 -1.40 24.76 5.02
C VAL A 193 -0.01 25.39 4.92
N THR A 194 0.64 25.61 6.04
CA THR A 194 1.98 26.22 6.16
C THR A 194 3.02 25.26 6.70
N SER A 195 2.60 24.37 7.63
CA SER A 195 3.48 23.34 8.17
C SER A 195 2.71 22.09 8.59
N VAL A 196 3.42 20.96 8.69
CA VAL A 196 2.87 19.68 9.13
C VAL A 196 3.79 19.03 10.14
N ASP A 197 3.22 18.49 11.21
CA ASP A 197 3.89 17.61 12.18
C ASP A 197 3.40 16.18 11.91
N PHE A 198 4.29 15.24 11.57
CA PHE A 198 3.93 13.88 11.23
C PHE A 198 4.86 12.86 11.89
N HIS A 199 4.36 12.14 12.89
CA HIS A 199 5.13 11.19 13.69
C HIS A 199 4.50 9.81 13.61
N TRP A 200 5.25 8.83 13.04
CA TRP A 200 4.80 7.46 12.88
C TRP A 200 5.46 6.54 13.91
N TYR A 201 4.68 5.65 14.45
CA TYR A 201 5.09 4.66 15.44
C TYR A 201 4.78 3.26 14.91
N LEU A 202 5.80 2.45 14.68
CA LEU A 202 5.65 1.02 14.46
C LEU A 202 5.86 0.32 15.79
N ASP A 203 4.97 -0.60 16.16
CA ASP A 203 5.18 -1.36 17.37
C ASP A 203 6.31 -2.39 17.21
N VAL A 204 6.74 -2.97 18.33
CA VAL A 204 7.84 -3.93 18.38
C VAL A 204 7.61 -5.20 17.54
N TYR A 205 6.37 -5.56 17.24
CA TYR A 205 6.06 -6.74 16.42
C TYR A 205 6.19 -6.42 14.93
N HIS A 206 5.59 -5.32 14.47
CA HIS A 206 5.70 -4.87 13.09
C HIS A 206 7.12 -4.41 12.76
N GLY A 207 7.76 -3.65 13.67
CA GLY A 207 9.14 -3.27 13.51
C GLY A 207 10.04 -4.49 13.39
N ALA A 208 9.98 -5.43 14.33
CA ALA A 208 10.77 -6.67 14.28
C ALA A 208 10.62 -7.43 12.96
N ASP A 209 9.43 -7.40 12.32
CA ASP A 209 9.22 -8.09 11.05
C ASP A 209 10.09 -7.51 9.92
N TYR A 210 10.38 -6.21 9.91
CA TYR A 210 11.33 -5.62 8.97
C TYR A 210 12.78 -6.04 9.25
N PHE A 211 13.18 -6.09 10.51
CA PHE A 211 14.57 -6.39 10.88
C PHE A 211 14.92 -7.89 10.77
N ARG A 212 13.94 -8.80 10.80
CA ARG A 212 14.21 -10.25 10.63
C ARG A 212 14.22 -10.71 9.17
N ARG A 213 13.77 -9.89 8.24
CA ARG A 213 13.60 -10.24 6.83
C ARG A 213 14.63 -9.53 5.95
N TRP A 214 14.53 -9.75 4.64
CA TRP A 214 15.38 -9.09 3.64
C TRP A 214 15.35 -7.55 3.74
N HIS A 215 14.28 -6.99 4.32
CA HIS A 215 14.16 -5.54 4.56
C HIS A 215 15.26 -4.98 5.47
N GLY A 216 15.80 -5.82 6.38
CA GLY A 216 16.91 -5.46 7.28
C GLY A 216 18.22 -5.17 6.56
N LYS A 217 18.25 -5.31 5.23
CA LYS A 217 19.40 -5.01 4.38
C LYS A 217 19.10 -3.81 3.49
N ARG A 218 19.98 -2.80 3.56
CA ARG A 218 19.90 -1.57 2.78
C ARG A 218 19.87 -1.84 1.28
N GLU A 219 20.70 -2.74 0.79
CA GLU A 219 20.73 -3.15 -0.61
C GLU A 219 19.39 -3.68 -1.13
N SER A 220 18.57 -4.29 -0.24
CA SER A 220 17.28 -4.89 -0.58
C SER A 220 16.11 -3.93 -0.46
N SER A 221 16.14 -2.99 0.51
CA SER A 221 15.01 -2.13 0.89
C SER A 221 15.24 -0.63 0.69
N GLY A 222 16.47 -0.19 0.46
CA GLY A 222 16.84 1.23 0.45
C GLY A 222 16.78 1.91 1.82
N THR A 223 16.59 1.15 2.91
CA THR A 223 16.25 1.51 4.29
C THR A 223 14.73 1.73 4.50
N LEU A 224 14.31 1.85 5.76
CA LEU A 224 12.89 2.13 6.06
C LEU A 224 12.46 3.56 5.68
N PHE A 225 13.38 4.49 5.43
CA PHE A 225 13.06 5.76 4.79
C PHE A 225 12.47 5.58 3.38
N VAL A 226 12.92 4.53 2.66
CA VAL A 226 12.37 4.18 1.34
C VAL A 226 11.23 3.16 1.50
N HIS A 227 11.50 1.99 2.12
CA HIS A 227 10.52 0.89 2.15
C HIS A 227 9.21 1.25 2.87
N LYS A 228 9.30 1.80 4.11
CA LYS A 228 8.11 2.11 4.93
C LYS A 228 7.64 3.55 4.73
N ALA A 229 8.57 4.50 4.79
CA ALA A 229 8.22 5.91 4.72
C ALA A 229 7.75 6.35 3.33
N THR A 230 7.90 5.54 2.29
CA THR A 230 7.25 5.80 0.99
C THR A 230 5.73 5.99 1.13
N HIS A 231 5.05 5.22 2.00
CA HIS A 231 3.63 5.45 2.31
C HIS A 231 3.40 6.80 2.99
N HIS A 232 4.31 7.20 3.87
CA HIS A 232 4.18 8.44 4.64
C HIS A 232 4.41 9.66 3.75
N PHE A 233 5.43 9.61 2.90
CA PHE A 233 5.72 10.67 1.93
C PHE A 233 4.67 10.73 0.83
N ASP A 234 4.16 9.59 0.38
CA ASP A 234 3.02 9.53 -0.52
C ASP A 234 1.78 10.22 0.05
N LEU A 235 1.43 9.93 1.31
CA LEU A 235 0.32 10.60 1.99
C LEU A 235 0.53 12.10 2.11
N LEU A 236 1.74 12.55 2.46
CA LEU A 236 2.07 13.97 2.52
C LEU A 236 1.92 14.65 1.16
N ASN A 237 2.49 14.05 0.08
CA ASN A 237 2.37 14.56 -1.27
C ASN A 237 0.90 14.68 -1.70
N TRP A 238 0.10 13.67 -1.37
CA TRP A 238 -1.32 13.62 -1.70
C TRP A 238 -2.14 14.62 -0.86
N TRP A 239 -1.94 14.70 0.46
CA TRP A 239 -2.67 15.63 1.33
C TRP A 239 -2.35 17.09 1.03
N LEU A 240 -1.07 17.41 0.80
CA LEU A 240 -0.60 18.77 0.51
C LEU A 240 -0.83 19.18 -0.94
N ASP A 241 -1.16 18.22 -1.80
CA ASP A 241 -1.29 18.43 -3.25
C ASP A 241 -0.06 19.09 -3.88
N SER A 242 1.13 18.73 -3.39
CA SER A 242 2.43 19.29 -3.76
C SER A 242 3.53 18.22 -3.69
N GLU A 243 4.71 18.53 -4.19
CA GLU A 243 5.84 17.61 -4.21
C GLU A 243 7.00 18.12 -3.34
N PRO A 244 7.80 17.22 -2.72
CA PRO A 244 8.91 17.59 -1.86
C PRO A 244 10.05 18.19 -2.67
N GLU A 245 10.69 19.26 -2.15
CA GLU A 245 11.79 19.97 -2.79
C GLU A 245 13.15 19.64 -2.19
N GLU A 246 13.23 19.60 -0.85
CA GLU A 246 14.49 19.42 -0.12
C GLU A 246 14.26 18.66 1.18
N VAL A 247 15.23 17.82 1.56
CA VAL A 247 15.19 17.00 2.77
C VAL A 247 16.49 17.09 3.54
N PHE A 248 16.40 17.26 4.89
CA PHE A 248 17.48 17.04 5.84
C PHE A 248 17.06 15.99 6.86
N ALA A 249 17.92 15.01 7.20
CA ALA A 249 17.52 13.89 8.02
C ALA A 249 18.62 13.37 8.95
N TYR A 250 18.18 12.73 10.04
CA TYR A 250 18.96 11.87 10.92
C TYR A 250 18.38 10.46 10.96
N GLY A 251 19.24 9.47 11.09
CA GLY A 251 18.84 8.06 11.25
C GLY A 251 19.89 7.28 12.03
N ALA A 252 19.46 6.33 12.84
CA ALA A 252 20.36 5.48 13.61
C ALA A 252 19.76 4.07 13.77
N LEU A 253 20.62 3.08 14.04
CA LEU A 253 20.25 1.73 14.46
C LEU A 253 20.65 1.59 15.94
N GLU A 254 19.65 1.68 16.85
CA GLU A 254 19.89 1.74 18.29
C GLU A 254 19.22 0.63 19.08
N TYR A 255 18.19 0.00 18.54
CA TYR A 255 17.43 -1.04 19.22
C TYR A 255 17.69 -2.43 18.64
N TYR A 256 17.49 -2.62 17.33
CA TYR A 256 17.71 -3.90 16.65
C TYR A 256 19.18 -4.13 16.26
N GLY A 257 19.45 -5.22 15.53
CA GLY A 257 20.79 -5.52 15.03
C GLY A 257 21.77 -5.86 16.14
N ARG A 258 22.97 -5.26 16.08
CA ARG A 258 24.08 -5.51 17.02
C ARG A 258 23.81 -5.06 18.48
N ASN A 259 22.68 -4.39 18.74
CA ASN A 259 22.39 -3.76 20.04
C ASN A 259 21.86 -4.72 21.10
N ASN A 260 22.05 -6.05 20.93
CA ASN A 260 21.69 -7.04 21.92
C ASN A 260 22.88 -7.99 22.15
N PRO A 261 23.12 -8.46 23.40
CA PRO A 261 24.31 -9.30 23.72
C PRO A 261 24.26 -10.70 23.12
N PHE A 262 23.07 -11.22 22.76
CA PHE A 262 22.93 -12.52 22.13
C PHE A 262 22.27 -12.44 20.75
N ARG A 263 22.63 -13.37 19.87
CA ARG A 263 22.09 -13.50 18.51
C ARG A 263 22.19 -14.92 18.00
N HIS A 264 21.44 -15.22 16.94
CA HIS A 264 21.48 -16.47 16.21
C HIS A 264 21.14 -16.21 14.73
N THR A 265 21.24 -17.20 13.87
CA THR A 265 20.87 -17.03 12.44
C THR A 265 19.37 -16.77 12.27
N ASN A 266 18.53 -17.56 12.95
CA ASN A 266 17.06 -17.46 12.91
C ASN A 266 16.42 -17.96 14.20
N CYS A 267 15.10 -17.88 14.32
CA CYS A 267 14.38 -18.28 15.53
C CYS A 267 14.32 -19.80 15.71
N ARG A 268 14.25 -20.60 14.64
CA ARG A 268 14.26 -22.07 14.72
C ARG A 268 15.63 -22.55 15.21
N GLY A 269 15.60 -23.43 16.22
CA GLY A 269 16.84 -23.94 16.84
C GLY A 269 17.61 -22.91 17.68
N CYS A 270 17.12 -21.69 17.86
CA CYS A 270 17.78 -20.67 18.64
C CYS A 270 17.89 -21.06 20.13
N PRO A 271 19.12 -21.09 20.70
CA PRO A 271 19.30 -21.44 22.13
C PRO A 271 18.75 -20.38 23.08
N PHE A 272 18.56 -19.14 22.60
CA PHE A 272 18.08 -18.00 23.37
C PHE A 272 16.55 -17.82 23.34
N LYS A 273 15.79 -18.78 22.80
CA LYS A 273 14.32 -18.67 22.64
C LYS A 273 13.56 -18.35 23.92
N GLY A 274 14.04 -18.83 25.07
CA GLY A 274 13.38 -18.63 26.37
C GLY A 274 13.53 -17.22 26.94
N GLN A 275 14.55 -16.47 26.54
CA GLN A 275 14.82 -15.11 27.02
C GLN A 275 14.58 -14.01 25.95
N CYS A 276 14.47 -14.41 24.68
CA CYS A 276 14.28 -13.46 23.58
C CYS A 276 12.81 -13.05 23.46
N LYS A 277 12.49 -11.79 23.80
CA LYS A 277 11.13 -11.23 23.66
C LYS A 277 10.66 -11.13 22.19
N HIS A 278 11.59 -11.16 21.23
CA HIS A 278 11.30 -11.15 19.79
C HIS A 278 11.26 -12.56 19.17
N TYR A 279 11.36 -13.62 19.97
CA TYR A 279 11.26 -14.98 19.46
C TYR A 279 9.92 -15.21 18.78
N ILE A 280 9.94 -15.80 17.58
CA ILE A 280 8.76 -16.29 16.89
C ILE A 280 8.90 -17.77 16.57
N ASP A 281 7.82 -18.50 16.72
CA ASP A 281 7.73 -19.87 16.24
C ASP A 281 6.99 -19.90 14.90
N ILE A 282 7.73 -19.84 13.80
CA ILE A 282 7.17 -19.85 12.46
C ILE A 282 6.37 -21.12 12.15
N THR A 283 6.64 -22.23 12.86
CA THR A 283 5.95 -23.51 12.64
C THR A 283 4.49 -23.49 13.06
N ARG A 284 4.10 -22.51 13.90
CA ARG A 284 2.69 -22.27 14.27
C ARG A 284 1.84 -21.67 13.14
N ASN A 285 2.46 -21.25 12.05
CA ASN A 285 1.75 -20.74 10.89
C ASN A 285 1.92 -21.70 9.70
N PRO A 286 0.97 -22.63 9.46
CA PRO A 286 1.08 -23.63 8.40
C PRO A 286 1.31 -23.01 7.00
N ARG A 287 0.74 -21.82 6.77
CA ARG A 287 0.93 -21.09 5.52
C ARG A 287 2.38 -20.62 5.36
N HIS A 288 2.99 -20.08 6.40
CA HIS A 288 4.41 -19.67 6.36
C HIS A 288 5.34 -20.87 6.25
N VAL A 289 4.99 -22.01 6.85
CA VAL A 289 5.73 -23.26 6.68
C VAL A 289 5.74 -23.66 5.20
N ALA A 290 4.56 -23.81 4.60
CA ALA A 290 4.42 -24.24 3.20
C ALA A 290 4.97 -23.22 2.18
N LEU A 291 4.85 -21.91 2.46
CA LEU A 291 5.33 -20.88 1.55
C LEU A 291 6.84 -20.63 1.66
N TYR A 292 7.39 -20.67 2.87
CA TYR A 292 8.79 -20.29 3.13
C TYR A 292 9.65 -21.44 3.59
N VAL A 293 9.33 -22.11 4.72
CA VAL A 293 10.22 -23.09 5.35
C VAL A 293 10.52 -24.27 4.42
N GLU A 294 9.50 -24.83 3.77
CA GLU A 294 9.65 -25.95 2.82
C GLU A 294 10.42 -25.55 1.56
N ASN A 295 10.55 -24.27 1.29
CA ASN A 295 11.13 -23.71 0.07
C ASN A 295 12.48 -23.00 0.30
N GLU A 296 13.02 -22.99 1.52
CA GLU A 296 14.35 -22.44 1.83
C GLU A 296 15.48 -23.09 1.05
N LYS A 297 15.33 -24.36 0.72
CA LYS A 297 16.31 -25.14 -0.06
C LYS A 297 16.60 -24.59 -1.46
N TYR A 298 15.74 -23.74 -2.01
CA TYR A 298 15.92 -23.19 -3.34
C TYR A 298 16.70 -21.86 -3.38
N ASP A 299 16.62 -21.04 -2.35
CA ASP A 299 17.24 -19.71 -2.34
C ASP A 299 17.84 -19.31 -0.98
N GLY A 300 17.79 -20.19 0.03
CA GLY A 300 18.35 -19.94 1.36
C GLY A 300 17.62 -18.86 2.17
N TYR A 301 16.46 -18.38 1.73
CA TYR A 301 15.75 -17.29 2.41
C TYR A 301 15.06 -17.78 3.68
N LEU A 302 15.50 -17.29 4.83
CA LEU A 302 14.92 -17.55 6.15
C LEU A 302 13.90 -16.47 6.52
N ARG A 303 12.61 -16.84 6.62
CA ARG A 303 11.53 -15.89 6.96
C ARG A 303 11.54 -15.52 8.45
N ASP A 304 12.09 -16.37 9.30
CA ASP A 304 12.21 -16.21 10.75
C ASP A 304 13.63 -15.77 11.19
N GLY A 305 14.29 -14.94 10.41
CA GLY A 305 15.63 -14.42 10.70
C GLY A 305 15.73 -13.73 12.05
N CYS A 306 16.94 -13.65 12.59
CA CYS A 306 17.20 -12.99 13.86
C CYS A 306 17.14 -11.48 13.73
N VAL A 307 16.35 -10.81 14.59
CA VAL A 307 16.29 -9.33 14.64
C VAL A 307 17.55 -8.70 15.24
N TRP A 308 18.44 -9.53 15.83
CA TRP A 308 19.70 -9.15 16.41
C TRP A 308 20.90 -9.47 15.50
N ASP A 309 20.66 -9.80 14.22
CA ASP A 309 21.73 -10.04 13.25
C ASP A 309 22.56 -8.76 13.10
N GLU A 310 23.86 -8.86 13.35
CA GLU A 310 24.82 -7.73 13.25
C GLU A 310 24.97 -7.19 11.81
N LYS A 311 24.55 -7.98 10.82
CA LYS A 311 24.54 -7.58 9.41
C LYS A 311 23.37 -6.65 9.04
N ILE A 312 22.46 -6.36 9.97
CA ILE A 312 21.38 -5.37 9.78
C ILE A 312 22.04 -3.99 9.66
N ASP A 313 21.74 -3.26 8.57
CA ASP A 313 22.36 -2.00 8.20
C ASP A 313 21.35 -0.89 7.85
N ILE A 314 20.10 -1.03 8.30
CA ILE A 314 19.04 -0.04 8.18
C ILE A 314 18.79 0.69 9.51
N TYR A 315 18.12 1.83 9.45
CA TYR A 315 17.78 2.64 10.63
C TYR A 315 16.49 2.13 11.30
N ASP A 316 16.47 2.14 12.63
CA ASP A 316 15.28 1.84 13.43
C ASP A 316 14.65 3.08 14.09
N LYS A 317 15.39 4.17 14.10
CA LYS A 317 15.01 5.51 14.54
C LYS A 317 15.35 6.53 13.45
N MET A 318 14.34 7.29 13.00
CA MET A 318 14.47 8.18 11.84
C MET A 318 13.72 9.49 12.10
N SER A 319 14.33 10.61 11.70
CA SER A 319 13.68 11.93 11.69
C SER A 319 14.14 12.73 10.47
N ALA A 320 13.25 13.56 9.94
CA ALA A 320 13.54 14.41 8.80
C ALA A 320 12.75 15.73 8.85
N ILE A 321 13.34 16.78 8.28
CA ILE A 321 12.67 18.03 7.94
C ILE A 321 12.60 18.10 6.42
N LEU A 322 11.41 18.34 5.88
CA LEU A 322 11.19 18.46 4.45
C LEU A 322 10.64 19.86 4.12
N ARG A 323 11.06 20.41 3.00
CA ARG A 323 10.43 21.55 2.37
C ARG A 323 9.74 21.09 1.09
N TYR A 324 8.49 21.51 0.91
CA TYR A 324 7.68 21.25 -0.27
C TYR A 324 7.75 22.41 -1.26
N ALA A 325 7.52 22.14 -2.55
CA ALA A 325 7.61 23.14 -3.61
C ALA A 325 6.55 24.28 -3.47
N ASN A 326 5.44 24.03 -2.75
CA ASN A 326 4.45 25.06 -2.37
C ASN A 326 4.81 25.84 -1.10
N GLY A 327 6.01 25.63 -0.53
CA GLY A 327 6.53 26.30 0.65
C GLY A 327 6.14 25.67 1.99
N VAL A 328 5.36 24.59 2.01
CA VAL A 328 5.01 23.88 3.26
C VAL A 328 6.25 23.23 3.85
N GLN A 329 6.41 23.33 5.17
CA GLN A 329 7.47 22.67 5.94
C GLN A 329 6.89 21.48 6.70
N VAL A 330 7.60 20.34 6.70
CA VAL A 330 7.16 19.13 7.37
C VAL A 330 8.22 18.66 8.37
N SER A 331 7.80 18.44 9.61
CA SER A 331 8.57 17.72 10.64
C SER A 331 8.10 16.27 10.65
N TYR A 332 9.00 15.35 10.36
CA TYR A 332 8.70 13.92 10.25
C TYR A 332 9.56 13.08 11.18
N SER A 333 8.97 12.03 11.78
CA SER A 333 9.75 10.98 12.45
C SER A 333 9.09 9.61 12.29
N CYS A 334 9.91 8.56 12.39
CA CYS A 334 9.47 7.17 12.45
C CYS A 334 10.32 6.38 13.46
N THR A 335 9.64 5.77 14.45
CA THR A 335 10.23 4.86 15.43
C THR A 335 9.69 3.46 15.18
N THR A 336 10.56 2.44 15.18
CA THR A 336 10.19 1.07 14.79
C THR A 336 10.13 0.07 15.95
N TYR A 337 10.22 0.55 17.18
CA TYR A 337 10.17 -0.25 18.41
C TYR A 337 9.29 0.42 19.48
N SER A 338 8.21 1.02 19.03
CA SER A 338 7.22 1.66 19.90
C SER A 338 6.39 0.61 20.67
N PRO A 339 5.85 0.93 21.84
CA PRO A 339 4.93 0.04 22.55
C PRO A 339 3.55 -0.09 21.89
N TYR A 340 3.24 0.76 20.90
CA TYR A 340 2.00 0.75 20.13
C TYR A 340 2.23 1.18 18.68
N GLU A 341 1.25 0.92 17.82
CA GLU A 341 1.28 1.28 16.41
C GLU A 341 0.25 2.35 16.06
N GLY A 342 0.64 3.25 15.17
CA GLY A 342 -0.18 4.32 14.66
C GLY A 342 0.63 5.57 14.35
N TYR A 343 -0.04 6.72 14.28
CA TYR A 343 0.63 7.99 14.00
C TYR A 343 -0.11 9.18 14.59
N ARG A 344 0.66 10.24 14.84
CA ARG A 344 0.13 11.59 15.13
C ARG A 344 0.42 12.48 13.94
N ILE A 345 -0.58 13.26 13.54
CA ILE A 345 -0.43 14.21 12.45
C ILE A 345 -1.17 15.50 12.80
N ALA A 346 -0.56 16.63 12.41
CA ALA A 346 -1.19 17.93 12.51
C ALA A 346 -0.84 18.80 11.31
N PHE A 347 -1.84 19.41 10.70
CA PHE A 347 -1.70 20.39 9.64
C PHE A 347 -1.99 21.77 10.19
N ASN A 348 -1.01 22.67 10.15
CA ASN A 348 -1.14 24.06 10.58
C ASN A 348 -1.49 24.91 9.35
N GLY A 349 -2.68 25.47 9.35
CA GLY A 349 -3.17 26.32 8.28
C GLY A 349 -3.33 27.78 8.71
N THR A 350 -3.52 28.66 7.74
CA THR A 350 -3.68 30.12 8.01
C THR A 350 -4.99 30.48 8.69
N LYS A 351 -5.97 29.57 8.74
CA LYS A 351 -7.28 29.78 9.39
C LYS A 351 -7.56 28.82 10.53
N GLY A 352 -6.68 27.84 10.78
CA GLY A 352 -6.87 26.86 11.81
C GLY A 352 -5.93 25.68 11.71
N ARG A 353 -6.18 24.65 12.52
CA ARG A 353 -5.39 23.43 12.62
C ARG A 353 -6.29 22.21 12.48
N LEU A 354 -5.85 21.22 11.70
CA LEU A 354 -6.38 19.86 11.69
C LEU A 354 -5.38 18.97 12.39
N GLU A 355 -5.83 18.15 13.33
CA GLU A 355 -4.97 17.19 14.00
C GLU A 355 -5.69 15.85 14.22
N ALA A 356 -4.93 14.76 14.22
CA ALA A 356 -5.41 13.43 14.52
C ALA A 356 -4.32 12.58 15.21
N TRP A 357 -4.76 11.72 16.10
CA TRP A 357 -3.98 10.60 16.60
C TRP A 357 -4.65 9.31 16.15
N ILE A 358 -4.10 8.70 15.09
CA ILE A 358 -4.59 7.43 14.57
C ILE A 358 -3.90 6.29 15.30
N LYS A 359 -4.68 5.35 15.78
CA LYS A 359 -4.27 4.26 16.65
C LYS A 359 -4.57 2.93 15.93
N GLU A 360 -3.57 2.34 15.29
CA GLU A 360 -3.73 1.12 14.47
C GLU A 360 -3.68 -0.17 15.31
N ARG A 361 -2.83 -0.21 16.34
CA ARG A 361 -2.75 -1.32 17.29
C ARG A 361 -2.26 -0.84 18.65
N GLN A 362 -3.05 -1.08 19.68
CA GLN A 362 -2.84 -0.56 21.02
C GLN A 362 -2.90 -1.67 22.06
N PRO A 363 -2.14 -1.57 23.19
CA PRO A 363 -2.27 -2.48 24.32
C PRO A 363 -3.46 -2.14 25.23
N TRP A 364 -4.23 -1.13 24.92
CA TRP A 364 -5.46 -0.74 25.62
C TRP A 364 -6.64 -0.73 24.66
N GLN A 365 -7.87 -0.68 25.19
CA GLN A 365 -9.09 -0.64 24.40
C GLN A 365 -9.28 0.77 23.80
N GLU A 366 -9.63 0.81 22.51
CA GLU A 366 -9.95 2.02 21.76
C GLU A 366 -11.38 1.99 21.21
N PRO A 367 -11.98 3.16 20.95
CA PRO A 367 -13.24 3.27 20.23
C PRO A 367 -13.15 2.67 18.82
N GLU A 368 -14.28 2.25 18.25
CA GLU A 368 -14.35 1.74 16.87
C GLU A 368 -14.41 2.86 15.81
N TYR A 369 -13.75 3.99 16.09
CA TYR A 369 -13.64 5.13 15.19
C TYR A 369 -12.33 5.88 15.41
N ASP A 370 -11.85 6.55 14.37
CA ASP A 370 -10.77 7.52 14.46
C ASP A 370 -11.34 8.93 14.70
N GLU A 371 -10.65 9.76 15.49
CA GLU A 371 -11.01 11.14 15.74
C GLU A 371 -10.11 12.10 14.96
N ILE A 372 -10.73 13.02 14.23
CA ILE A 372 -10.07 14.13 13.56
C ILE A 372 -10.58 15.42 14.23
N ARG A 373 -9.68 16.23 14.76
CA ARG A 373 -10.01 17.51 15.37
C ARG A 373 -9.67 18.64 14.41
N VAL A 374 -10.61 19.56 14.22
CA VAL A 374 -10.40 20.79 13.47
C VAL A 374 -10.70 21.96 14.38
N THR A 375 -9.72 22.82 14.59
CA THR A 375 -9.83 23.99 15.45
C THR A 375 -9.46 25.23 14.64
N ASP A 376 -10.31 26.27 14.65
CA ASP A 376 -9.97 27.54 14.03
C ASP A 376 -8.99 28.34 14.91
N ASN A 377 -8.44 29.46 14.39
CA ASN A 377 -7.46 30.27 15.12
C ASN A 377 -8.05 30.98 16.36
N PHE A 378 -9.37 30.96 16.54
CA PHE A 378 -10.09 31.61 17.65
C PHE A 378 -10.67 30.61 18.65
N GLY A 379 -10.34 29.30 18.49
CA GLY A 379 -10.64 28.25 19.46
C GLY A 379 -11.95 27.50 19.21
N GLN A 380 -12.69 27.77 18.13
CA GLN A 380 -13.85 26.95 17.78
C GLN A 380 -13.37 25.59 17.27
N THR A 381 -13.81 24.54 17.95
CA THR A 381 -13.35 23.17 17.70
C THR A 381 -14.49 22.28 17.27
N GLU A 382 -14.26 21.51 16.21
CA GLU A 382 -15.11 20.40 15.78
C GLU A 382 -14.34 19.09 15.90
N LEU A 383 -15.01 18.06 16.42
CA LEU A 383 -14.51 16.71 16.52
C LEU A 383 -15.27 15.81 15.53
N ILE A 384 -14.56 15.31 14.52
CA ILE A 384 -15.11 14.46 13.47
C ILE A 384 -14.72 13.02 13.76
N ARG A 385 -15.72 12.14 13.89
CA ARG A 385 -15.53 10.70 14.12
C ARG A 385 -15.69 9.94 12.82
N VAL A 386 -14.69 9.15 12.47
CA VAL A 386 -14.67 8.31 11.26
C VAL A 386 -14.69 6.85 11.69
N PRO A 387 -15.80 6.11 11.46
CA PRO A 387 -15.87 4.70 11.83
C PRO A 387 -14.76 3.88 11.18
N HIS A 388 -14.23 2.90 11.91
CA HIS A 388 -13.27 1.96 11.37
C HIS A 388 -13.93 1.11 10.27
N SER A 389 -13.24 0.90 9.17
CA SER A 389 -13.64 -0.06 8.14
C SER A 389 -12.83 -1.34 8.28
N GLY A 390 -13.51 -2.49 8.13
CA GLY A 390 -12.85 -3.79 8.13
C GLY A 390 -11.95 -3.99 6.92
N GLY A 391 -11.00 -4.94 7.01
CA GLY A 391 -10.09 -5.30 5.92
C GLY A 391 -8.68 -4.73 6.07
N GLY A 392 -7.76 -5.17 5.21
CA GLY A 392 -6.35 -4.75 5.24
C GLY A 392 -6.18 -3.25 5.08
N HIS A 393 -5.28 -2.66 5.88
CA HIS A 393 -4.95 -1.23 5.89
C HIS A 393 -6.17 -0.32 6.07
N GLY A 394 -7.07 -0.69 7.01
CA GLY A 394 -8.29 0.05 7.27
C GLY A 394 -9.25 0.08 6.05
N GLY A 395 -9.39 -1.03 5.33
CA GLY A 395 -10.24 -1.15 4.13
C GLY A 395 -9.60 -0.67 2.83
N GLY A 396 -8.44 -0.03 2.88
CA GLY A 396 -7.77 0.53 1.71
C GLY A 396 -7.38 -0.49 0.64
N ASP A 397 -7.03 -1.72 1.02
CA ASP A 397 -6.65 -2.79 0.08
C ASP A 397 -7.79 -3.17 -0.88
N THR A 398 -9.02 -3.24 -0.39
CA THR A 398 -10.19 -3.58 -1.21
C THR A 398 -10.55 -2.41 -2.14
N ARG A 399 -10.65 -1.19 -1.58
CA ARG A 399 -11.01 0.00 -2.36
C ARG A 399 -10.00 0.32 -3.46
N LEU A 400 -8.71 0.12 -3.22
CA LEU A 400 -7.66 0.23 -4.24
C LEU A 400 -7.89 -0.78 -5.37
N LYS A 401 -8.13 -2.08 -5.04
CA LYS A 401 -8.38 -3.12 -6.05
C LYS A 401 -9.68 -2.86 -6.83
N ASP A 402 -10.73 -2.38 -6.18
CA ASP A 402 -11.97 -1.98 -6.85
C ASP A 402 -11.70 -0.89 -7.88
N LYS A 403 -10.91 0.13 -7.51
CA LYS A 403 -10.50 1.21 -8.44
C LYS A 403 -9.70 0.67 -9.62
N ILE A 404 -8.80 -0.30 -9.39
CA ILE A 404 -7.94 -0.86 -10.46
C ILE A 404 -8.71 -1.82 -11.39
N PHE A 405 -9.51 -2.72 -10.84
CA PHE A 405 -10.05 -3.84 -11.60
C PHE A 405 -11.53 -3.69 -11.97
N ARG A 406 -12.34 -3.14 -11.06
CA ARG A 406 -13.79 -3.12 -11.24
C ARG A 406 -14.31 -1.79 -11.76
N TYR A 407 -13.77 -0.69 -11.24
CA TYR A 407 -14.22 0.67 -11.54
C TYR A 407 -13.08 1.60 -11.97
N PRO A 408 -12.25 1.24 -12.98
CA PRO A 408 -11.11 2.06 -13.38
C PRO A 408 -11.53 3.46 -13.81
N ASP A 409 -12.67 3.57 -14.48
CA ASP A 409 -13.20 4.84 -15.02
C ASP A 409 -14.08 5.61 -14.03
N ALA A 410 -14.27 5.11 -12.77
CA ALA A 410 -15.06 5.83 -11.77
C ALA A 410 -14.40 7.16 -11.38
N PRO A 411 -15.20 8.20 -11.06
CA PRO A 411 -14.68 9.48 -10.60
C PRO A 411 -13.69 9.31 -9.42
N ASP A 412 -12.65 10.12 -9.43
CA ASP A 412 -11.62 10.17 -8.37
C ASP A 412 -11.52 11.59 -7.79
N PRO A 413 -12.54 12.05 -7.04
CA PRO A 413 -12.64 13.42 -6.55
C PRO A 413 -11.51 13.80 -5.60
N TYR A 414 -10.87 12.82 -4.96
CA TYR A 414 -9.76 13.03 -4.04
C TYR A 414 -8.40 12.78 -4.68
N HIS A 415 -8.33 12.44 -5.98
CA HIS A 415 -7.09 12.15 -6.70
C HIS A 415 -6.25 11.05 -6.01
N GLN A 416 -6.90 9.92 -5.70
CA GLN A 416 -6.30 8.78 -5.01
C GLN A 416 -5.49 7.87 -5.95
N ALA A 417 -5.80 7.88 -7.25
CA ALA A 417 -5.00 7.14 -8.23
C ALA A 417 -3.53 7.60 -8.20
N ALA A 418 -2.61 6.64 -8.30
CA ALA A 418 -1.18 6.90 -8.26
C ALA A 418 -0.46 6.23 -9.44
N GLY A 419 0.21 7.06 -10.21
CA GLY A 419 1.01 6.66 -11.36
C GLY A 419 2.51 6.60 -11.06
N LEU A 420 3.31 6.49 -12.11
CA LEU A 420 4.77 6.43 -12.00
C LEU A 420 5.36 7.64 -11.28
N ARG A 421 4.90 8.87 -11.62
CA ARG A 421 5.39 10.10 -10.99
C ARG A 421 5.10 10.11 -9.48
N ASP A 422 3.90 9.69 -9.06
CA ASP A 422 3.57 9.56 -7.63
C ASP A 422 4.51 8.58 -6.94
N GLY A 423 4.77 7.43 -7.56
CA GLY A 423 5.70 6.43 -7.05
C GLY A 423 7.11 6.96 -6.89
N ALA A 424 7.61 7.69 -7.89
CA ALA A 424 8.92 8.32 -7.86
C ALA A 424 8.99 9.39 -6.75
N MET A 425 8.05 10.35 -6.73
CA MET A 425 8.01 11.42 -5.73
C MET A 425 7.73 10.93 -4.30
N ALA A 426 7.25 9.69 -4.12
CA ALA A 426 7.11 9.07 -2.81
C ALA A 426 8.39 8.42 -2.30
N ILE A 427 9.28 7.92 -3.18
CA ILE A 427 10.57 7.33 -2.76
C ILE A 427 11.71 8.35 -2.70
N LEU A 428 11.71 9.38 -3.53
CA LEU A 428 12.79 10.36 -3.61
C LEU A 428 13.07 11.08 -2.28
N PRO A 429 12.07 11.46 -1.44
CA PRO A 429 12.35 11.97 -0.09
C PRO A 429 13.07 10.98 0.81
N GLY A 430 12.72 9.70 0.73
CA GLY A 430 13.39 8.64 1.49
C GLY A 430 14.83 8.41 1.03
N ILE A 431 15.09 8.48 -0.27
CA ILE A 431 16.44 8.42 -0.86
C ILE A 431 17.25 9.66 -0.43
N ALA A 432 16.66 10.85 -0.54
CA ALA A 432 17.28 12.10 -0.09
C ALA A 432 17.60 12.06 1.41
N ALA A 433 16.69 11.55 2.24
CA ALA A 433 16.90 11.38 3.67
C ALA A 433 18.09 10.45 3.97
N ARG A 434 18.19 9.31 3.26
CA ARG A 434 19.33 8.40 3.36
C ARG A 434 20.66 9.10 3.03
N ILE A 435 20.71 9.80 1.90
CA ILE A 435 21.90 10.55 1.49
C ILE A 435 22.23 11.66 2.52
N SER A 436 21.19 12.33 3.05
CA SER A 436 21.38 13.35 4.09
C SER A 436 21.98 12.79 5.38
N VAL A 437 21.52 11.63 5.84
CA VAL A 437 22.10 10.93 7.01
C VAL A 437 23.58 10.61 6.79
N GLU A 438 23.96 10.20 5.58
CA GLU A 438 25.33 9.81 5.24
C GLU A 438 26.28 11.00 5.08
N THR A 439 25.74 12.11 4.56
CA THR A 439 26.56 13.29 4.22
C THR A 439 26.49 14.41 5.26
N GLY A 440 25.50 14.39 6.16
CA GLY A 440 25.22 15.48 7.09
C GLY A 440 24.75 16.77 6.41
N ARG A 441 24.20 16.69 5.18
CA ARG A 441 23.80 17.86 4.37
C ARG A 441 22.34 17.74 3.89
N PRO A 442 21.64 18.89 3.66
CA PRO A 442 20.38 18.89 2.97
C PRO A 442 20.55 18.37 1.53
N VAL A 443 19.53 17.67 1.03
CA VAL A 443 19.51 17.07 -0.32
C VAL A 443 18.30 17.58 -1.09
N LYS A 444 18.55 18.16 -2.28
CA LYS A 444 17.51 18.61 -3.20
C LYS A 444 17.01 17.47 -4.06
N ILE A 445 15.69 17.28 -4.10
CA ILE A 445 15.02 16.23 -4.89
C ILE A 445 15.31 16.38 -6.39
N ALA A 446 15.32 17.63 -6.89
CA ALA A 446 15.59 17.93 -8.31
C ALA A 446 16.98 17.49 -8.80
N GLY A 447 17.90 17.13 -7.89
CA GLY A 447 19.22 16.59 -8.22
C GLY A 447 19.31 15.07 -8.32
N LEU A 448 18.23 14.34 -7.96
CA LEU A 448 18.25 12.88 -7.89
C LEU A 448 17.84 12.19 -9.20
N THR A 449 16.89 12.79 -9.91
CA THR A 449 16.38 12.28 -11.20
C THR A 449 16.07 13.43 -12.15
N SER A 450 15.59 13.13 -13.36
CA SER A 450 15.12 14.11 -14.31
C SER A 450 13.85 14.86 -13.86
N LEU A 451 13.10 14.32 -12.90
CA LEU A 451 11.89 14.95 -12.37
C LEU A 451 12.22 16.23 -11.59
N LYS A 452 11.39 17.24 -11.78
CA LYS A 452 11.42 18.47 -11.00
C LYS A 452 10.18 18.54 -10.12
N PRO A 453 10.33 18.85 -8.81
CA PRO A 453 9.20 19.04 -7.91
C PRO A 453 8.25 20.15 -8.39
N GLU A 454 6.96 19.88 -8.32
CA GLU A 454 5.90 20.80 -8.71
C GLU A 454 5.18 21.36 -7.47
N PRO A 455 4.88 22.68 -7.43
CA PRO A 455 4.13 23.29 -6.34
C PRO A 455 2.68 22.79 -6.25
N VAL A 456 2.11 22.33 -7.37
CA VAL A 456 0.84 21.62 -7.46
C VAL A 456 1.11 20.26 -8.09
N ARG A 457 0.84 19.20 -7.37
CA ARG A 457 1.08 17.83 -7.81
C ARG A 457 0.28 17.51 -9.08
N PRO A 458 0.92 17.06 -10.16
CA PRO A 458 0.21 16.58 -11.35
C PRO A 458 -0.75 15.42 -10.99
N LYS A 459 -1.92 15.44 -11.61
CA LYS A 459 -2.94 14.40 -11.40
C LYS A 459 -2.74 13.27 -12.41
N VAL A 460 -3.07 12.06 -12.00
CA VAL A 460 -3.16 10.92 -12.92
C VAL A 460 -4.42 11.11 -13.76
N SER A 461 -4.24 11.11 -15.07
CA SER A 461 -5.33 11.23 -16.06
C SER A 461 -6.07 9.90 -16.25
#